data_17a679da36671b383252fbfe7f247982
#
_entry.id   17a679da36671b383252fbfe7f247982
#
_cell.length_a   1.000
_cell.length_b   1.000
_cell.length_c   1.000
_cell.angle_alpha   90.00
_cell.angle_beta   90.00
_cell.angle_gamma   90.00
#
_symmetry.space_group_name_H-M   'P 1'
#
loop_
_entity.id
_entity.type
_entity.pdbx_description
1 polymer ?
#
loop_
_entity_poly.entity_id
_entity_poly.type
_entity_poly.pdbx_seq_one_letter_code
_entity_poly.pdbx_strand_id
1 'polypeptide(L)'
;LGRLGVNVTFISETGNDKVGDIILKFMRENGVSTDHVNVFPEGKSPVSLAFLNEQNDAEYLFYKDYPRLRLDVTMPEIHRDDIVMIGSYYAVTPQLRDKVKELLDKAREKGAIIYYDVNFRSTHKNEAIKLLPVILENFEYADIIRGSVEDFENMFGLTDADKVYKSKIEFYCPHFICTHGGKGIRLYTKNIKKHYEADPLQTVSTVGAGDNFNAGVVFGLLKYRIRRDDLDELSEDDLA
;
A
#
# COMPACT_ATOMS: atom_id res chain seq x y z
N LEU A 1 2.41 10.49 6.71
CA LEU A 1 1.12 10.81 7.34
C LEU A 1 1.33 11.33 8.76
N GLY A 2 1.99 10.59 9.67
CA GLY A 2 2.20 11.04 11.05
C GLY A 2 2.85 12.41 11.14
N ARG A 3 3.87 12.72 10.32
CA ARG A 3 4.49 14.05 10.23
C ARG A 3 3.55 15.15 9.73
N LEU A 4 2.48 14.79 9.06
CA LEU A 4 1.42 15.71 8.62
C LEU A 4 0.33 15.89 9.68
N GLY A 5 0.51 15.31 10.88
CA GLY A 5 -0.46 15.41 11.98
C GLY A 5 -1.66 14.47 11.85
N VAL A 6 -1.63 13.51 10.92
CA VAL A 6 -2.67 12.48 10.80
C VAL A 6 -2.48 11.46 11.92
N ASN A 7 -3.58 11.06 12.55
CA ASN A 7 -3.58 9.96 13.50
C ASN A 7 -3.36 8.63 12.74
N VAL A 8 -2.20 8.00 12.92
CA VAL A 8 -1.79 6.80 12.19
C VAL A 8 -1.56 5.65 13.16
N THR A 9 -2.27 4.55 12.95
CA THR A 9 -2.04 3.28 13.64
C THR A 9 -1.33 2.32 12.68
N PHE A 10 -0.17 1.81 13.08
CA PHE A 10 0.60 0.88 12.27
C PHE A 10 0.44 -0.54 12.78
N ILE A 11 -0.02 -1.43 11.88
CA ILE A 11 -0.20 -2.85 12.15
C ILE A 11 0.94 -3.60 11.46
N SER A 12 1.84 -4.18 12.22
CA SER A 12 3.03 -4.86 11.70
C SER A 12 3.65 -5.76 12.76
N GLU A 13 4.83 -6.25 12.46
CA GLU A 13 5.63 -7.07 13.38
C GLU A 13 7.13 -6.78 13.26
N THR A 14 7.83 -6.88 14.37
CA THR A 14 9.29 -6.70 14.45
C THR A 14 9.86 -7.58 15.56
N GLY A 15 11.16 -7.87 15.51
CA GLY A 15 11.83 -8.64 16.57
C GLY A 15 12.09 -7.80 17.81
N ASN A 16 12.22 -8.49 18.95
CA ASN A 16 12.69 -7.88 20.20
C ASN A 16 14.22 -7.74 20.17
N ASP A 17 14.72 -6.83 19.35
CA ASP A 17 16.15 -6.57 19.15
C ASP A 17 16.42 -5.08 18.87
N LYS A 18 17.70 -4.71 18.74
CA LYS A 18 18.12 -3.32 18.52
C LYS A 18 17.53 -2.70 17.24
N VAL A 19 17.28 -3.50 16.20
CA VAL A 19 16.67 -3.01 14.97
C VAL A 19 15.20 -2.70 15.20
N GLY A 20 14.48 -3.59 15.90
CA GLY A 20 13.10 -3.35 16.33
C GLY A 20 12.97 -2.09 17.19
N ASP A 21 13.86 -1.90 18.17
CA ASP A 21 13.90 -0.70 19.00
C ASP A 21 14.02 0.58 18.16
N ILE A 22 14.94 0.58 17.17
CA ILE A 22 15.15 1.72 16.27
C ILE A 22 13.90 2.00 15.46
N ILE A 23 13.27 0.97 14.87
CA ILE A 23 12.06 1.09 14.05
C ILE A 23 10.92 1.68 14.89
N LEU A 24 10.63 1.10 16.04
CA LEU A 24 9.54 1.54 16.91
C LEU A 24 9.74 2.96 17.44
N LYS A 25 10.98 3.29 17.82
CA LYS A 25 11.34 4.65 18.24
C LYS A 25 11.11 5.65 17.11
N PHE A 26 11.62 5.36 15.91
CA PHE A 26 11.46 6.23 14.74
C PHE A 26 9.99 6.47 14.41
N MET A 27 9.15 5.44 14.44
CA MET A 27 7.72 5.57 14.18
C MET A 27 7.04 6.51 15.17
N ARG A 28 7.25 6.29 16.48
CA ARG A 28 6.66 7.12 17.53
C ARG A 28 7.11 8.58 17.45
N GLU A 29 8.40 8.83 17.19
CA GLU A 29 8.95 10.17 16.99
C GLU A 29 8.37 10.88 15.76
N ASN A 30 7.78 10.14 14.82
CA ASN A 30 7.12 10.68 13.63
C ASN A 30 5.59 10.62 13.70
N GLY A 31 5.02 10.48 14.92
CA GLY A 31 3.56 10.56 15.13
C GLY A 31 2.79 9.33 14.69
N VAL A 32 3.43 8.14 14.66
CA VAL A 32 2.77 6.87 14.31
C VAL A 32 2.61 6.03 15.57
N SER A 33 1.37 5.60 15.91
CA SER A 33 1.13 4.63 16.99
C SER A 33 1.70 3.28 16.60
N THR A 34 2.38 2.65 17.56
CA THR A 34 2.97 1.32 17.47
C THR A 34 2.28 0.31 18.37
N ASP A 35 1.09 0.62 18.91
CA ASP A 35 0.38 -0.21 19.88
C ASP A 35 -0.09 -1.55 19.28
N HIS A 36 -0.22 -1.60 17.95
CA HIS A 36 -0.58 -2.78 17.18
C HIS A 36 0.59 -3.36 16.38
N VAL A 37 1.83 -3.12 16.83
CA VAL A 37 3.02 -3.78 16.30
C VAL A 37 3.38 -4.96 17.18
N ASN A 38 3.35 -6.17 16.62
CA ASN A 38 3.82 -7.38 17.31
C ASN A 38 5.34 -7.34 17.49
N VAL A 39 5.80 -7.30 18.72
CA VAL A 39 7.24 -7.42 19.04
C VAL A 39 7.50 -8.86 19.47
N PHE A 40 7.91 -9.70 18.52
CA PHE A 40 8.11 -11.12 18.80
C PHE A 40 9.45 -11.39 19.50
N PRO A 41 9.44 -12.28 20.50
CA PRO A 41 10.65 -12.58 21.30
C PRO A 41 11.62 -13.54 20.57
N GLU A 42 11.11 -14.36 19.65
CA GLU A 42 11.88 -15.32 18.87
C GLU A 42 12.06 -14.83 17.45
N GLY A 43 13.27 -15.02 16.86
CA GLY A 43 13.60 -14.51 15.53
C GLY A 43 14.29 -13.14 15.58
N LYS A 44 14.38 -12.49 14.43
CA LYS A 44 15.06 -11.20 14.25
C LYS A 44 14.18 -10.24 13.45
N SER A 45 14.32 -8.94 13.77
CA SER A 45 13.70 -7.89 12.96
C SER A 45 14.10 -8.05 11.50
N PRO A 46 13.14 -8.01 10.55
CA PRO A 46 13.47 -8.08 9.15
C PRO A 46 14.26 -6.85 8.70
N VAL A 47 15.30 -7.07 7.92
CA VAL A 47 16.15 -6.01 7.35
C VAL A 47 16.16 -6.14 5.85
N SER A 48 16.00 -5.03 5.17
CA SER A 48 16.18 -4.92 3.73
C SER A 48 17.35 -4.00 3.44
N LEU A 49 18.32 -4.51 2.67
CA LEU A 49 19.41 -3.70 2.14
C LEU A 49 19.06 -3.30 0.72
N ALA A 50 19.15 -2.01 0.42
CA ALA A 50 18.99 -1.47 -0.92
C ALA A 50 20.37 -1.15 -1.50
N PHE A 51 20.70 -1.78 -2.60
CA PHE A 51 21.92 -1.48 -3.39
C PHE A 51 21.50 -0.63 -4.57
N LEU A 52 22.00 0.60 -4.63
CA LEU A 52 21.68 1.50 -5.73
C LEU A 52 22.67 1.29 -6.88
N ASN A 53 22.15 1.14 -8.10
CA ASN A 53 22.94 1.13 -9.32
C ASN A 53 23.29 2.57 -9.78
N GLU A 54 24.00 2.69 -10.90
CA GLU A 54 24.41 3.99 -11.47
C GLU A 54 23.21 4.87 -11.88
N GLN A 55 22.05 4.28 -12.10
CA GLN A 55 20.79 4.95 -12.44
C GLN A 55 19.95 5.30 -11.20
N ASN A 56 20.47 5.03 -9.98
CA ASN A 56 19.77 5.16 -8.69
C ASN A 56 18.56 4.22 -8.52
N ASP A 57 18.49 3.13 -9.32
CA ASP A 57 17.52 2.08 -9.08
C ASP A 57 18.00 1.15 -7.98
N ALA A 58 17.09 0.71 -7.11
CA ALA A 58 17.41 -0.11 -5.96
C ALA A 58 17.19 -1.61 -6.22
N GLU A 59 18.26 -2.38 -6.05
CA GLU A 59 18.18 -3.84 -5.89
C GLU A 59 18.10 -4.18 -4.39
N TYR A 60 17.14 -5.01 -4.00
CA TYR A 60 16.88 -5.31 -2.60
C TYR A 60 17.33 -6.71 -2.20
N LEU A 61 18.07 -6.79 -1.09
CA LEU A 61 18.38 -8.05 -0.41
C LEU A 61 17.64 -8.07 0.94
N PHE A 62 16.82 -9.11 1.16
CA PHE A 62 15.99 -9.24 2.34
C PHE A 62 16.58 -10.28 3.30
N TYR A 63 16.74 -9.90 4.57
CA TYR A 63 17.03 -10.77 5.70
C TYR A 63 15.77 -10.91 6.54
N LYS A 64 15.21 -12.12 6.61
CA LYS A 64 13.94 -12.40 7.29
C LYS A 64 14.11 -13.60 8.19
N ASP A 65 13.79 -13.45 9.47
CA ASP A 65 13.78 -14.50 10.47
C ASP A 65 12.54 -14.33 11.36
N TYR A 66 11.41 -14.81 10.85
CA TYR A 66 10.12 -14.66 11.51
C TYR A 66 9.79 -15.85 12.40
N PRO A 67 9.07 -15.65 13.52
CA PRO A 67 8.55 -16.73 14.34
C PRO A 67 7.45 -17.53 13.61
N ARG A 68 7.04 -18.66 14.20
CA ARG A 68 5.92 -19.47 13.65
C ARG A 68 4.58 -18.70 13.75
N LEU A 69 4.33 -18.06 14.90
CA LEU A 69 3.14 -17.25 15.10
C LEU A 69 3.44 -15.85 14.58
N ARG A 70 2.68 -15.45 13.57
CA ARG A 70 2.84 -14.19 12.88
C ARG A 70 1.73 -13.21 13.28
N LEU A 71 2.10 -11.93 13.41
CA LEU A 71 1.18 -10.84 13.68
C LEU A 71 0.22 -11.13 14.84
N ASP A 72 0.78 -11.56 15.99
CA ASP A 72 0.02 -11.83 17.21
C ASP A 72 -0.34 -10.52 17.92
N VAL A 73 -1.31 -9.82 17.36
CA VAL A 73 -1.84 -8.55 17.87
C VAL A 73 -3.35 -8.53 17.84
N THR A 74 -3.94 -7.76 18.76
CA THR A 74 -5.35 -7.38 18.66
C THR A 74 -5.48 -6.34 17.55
N MET A 75 -6.43 -6.54 16.62
CA MET A 75 -6.71 -5.56 15.58
C MET A 75 -7.29 -4.29 16.21
N PRO A 76 -6.93 -3.10 15.69
CA PRO A 76 -7.49 -1.85 16.17
C PRO A 76 -9.00 -1.78 15.97
N GLU A 77 -9.64 -0.89 16.70
CA GLU A 77 -11.00 -0.47 16.40
C GLU A 77 -10.98 0.36 15.11
N ILE A 78 -11.94 0.10 14.22
CA ILE A 78 -12.06 0.79 12.93
C ILE A 78 -13.39 1.54 12.92
N HIS A 79 -13.35 2.78 12.42
CA HIS A 79 -14.50 3.66 12.29
C HIS A 79 -14.79 3.98 10.82
N ARG A 80 -15.97 4.49 10.53
CA ARG A 80 -16.42 4.83 9.18
C ARG A 80 -15.53 5.85 8.47
N ASP A 81 -14.92 6.77 9.23
CA ASP A 81 -14.09 7.84 8.69
C ASP A 81 -12.62 7.44 8.55
N ASP A 82 -12.29 6.17 8.87
CA ASP A 82 -10.93 5.66 8.74
C ASP A 82 -10.62 5.23 7.30
N ILE A 83 -9.33 5.23 7.01
CA ILE A 83 -8.77 4.65 5.79
C ILE A 83 -7.85 3.50 6.18
N VAL A 84 -8.23 2.29 5.80
CA VAL A 84 -7.41 1.09 6.00
C VAL A 84 -6.56 0.87 4.76
N MET A 85 -5.27 1.14 4.90
CA MET A 85 -4.31 0.93 3.82
C MET A 85 -3.61 -0.40 3.99
N ILE A 86 -3.68 -1.24 2.98
CA ILE A 86 -2.93 -2.49 2.86
C ILE A 86 -2.04 -2.46 1.63
N GLY A 87 -0.99 -3.26 1.61
CA GLY A 87 -0.17 -3.31 0.41
C GLY A 87 1.03 -4.24 0.49
N SER A 88 1.77 -4.25 -0.63
CA SER A 88 3.02 -4.98 -0.79
C SER A 88 2.86 -6.50 -0.57
N TYR A 89 3.98 -7.21 -0.53
CA TYR A 89 4.00 -8.65 -0.27
C TYR A 89 3.36 -9.04 1.07
N TYR A 90 3.34 -8.13 2.05
CA TYR A 90 2.69 -8.34 3.34
C TYR A 90 1.20 -8.67 3.20
N ALA A 91 0.50 -7.95 2.35
CA ALA A 91 -0.94 -8.14 2.10
C ALA A 91 -1.29 -9.47 1.41
N VAL A 92 -0.31 -10.13 0.78
CA VAL A 92 -0.49 -11.39 0.04
C VAL A 92 0.25 -12.58 0.66
N THR A 93 0.94 -12.37 1.78
CA THR A 93 1.68 -13.41 2.50
C THR A 93 0.70 -14.46 3.08
N PRO A 94 0.82 -15.75 2.72
CA PRO A 94 -0.14 -16.76 3.17
C PRO A 94 -0.26 -16.88 4.70
N GLN A 95 0.86 -16.72 5.42
CA GLN A 95 0.91 -16.80 6.89
C GLN A 95 0.16 -15.66 7.59
N LEU A 96 -0.11 -14.57 6.89
CA LEU A 96 -0.79 -13.39 7.42
C LEU A 96 -2.24 -13.26 6.90
N ARG A 97 -2.63 -14.15 5.97
CA ARG A 97 -3.89 -13.99 5.24
C ARG A 97 -5.11 -13.86 6.15
N ASP A 98 -5.23 -14.70 7.18
CA ASP A 98 -6.36 -14.66 8.11
C ASP A 98 -6.42 -13.32 8.85
N LYS A 99 -5.27 -12.78 9.26
CA LYS A 99 -5.19 -11.49 9.95
C LYS A 99 -5.48 -10.31 9.02
N VAL A 100 -4.97 -10.36 7.80
CA VAL A 100 -5.28 -9.34 6.78
C VAL A 100 -6.77 -9.37 6.47
N LYS A 101 -7.34 -10.55 6.31
CA LYS A 101 -8.78 -10.71 6.05
C LYS A 101 -9.64 -10.21 7.22
N GLU A 102 -9.29 -10.53 8.47
CA GLU A 102 -9.94 -9.99 9.66
C GLU A 102 -10.00 -8.45 9.63
N LEU A 103 -8.88 -7.80 9.27
CA LEU A 103 -8.80 -6.35 9.14
C LEU A 103 -9.72 -5.82 8.04
N LEU A 104 -9.69 -6.45 6.86
CA LEU A 104 -10.49 -6.04 5.70
C LEU A 104 -12.00 -6.23 5.94
N ASP A 105 -12.40 -7.35 6.58
CA ASP A 105 -13.80 -7.61 6.94
C ASP A 105 -14.32 -6.55 7.91
N LYS A 106 -13.52 -6.19 8.94
CA LYS A 106 -13.85 -5.11 9.88
C LYS A 106 -13.97 -3.76 9.18
N ALA A 107 -13.03 -3.43 8.30
CA ALA A 107 -13.05 -2.18 7.55
C ALA A 107 -14.32 -2.07 6.69
N ARG A 108 -14.66 -3.13 5.98
CA ARG A 108 -15.85 -3.21 5.14
C ARG A 108 -17.14 -3.09 5.96
N GLU A 109 -17.24 -3.80 7.10
CA GLU A 109 -18.38 -3.73 8.02
C GLU A 109 -18.61 -2.30 8.55
N LYS A 110 -17.51 -1.59 8.87
CA LYS A 110 -17.59 -0.22 9.39
C LYS A 110 -17.77 0.85 8.31
N GLY A 111 -17.63 0.49 7.03
CA GLY A 111 -17.71 1.44 5.92
C GLY A 111 -16.48 2.35 5.80
N ALA A 112 -15.34 1.94 6.34
CA ALA A 112 -14.05 2.59 6.14
C ALA A 112 -13.57 2.42 4.69
N ILE A 113 -12.77 3.37 4.19
CA ILE A 113 -12.13 3.23 2.87
C ILE A 113 -11.04 2.17 2.96
N ILE A 114 -11.04 1.21 2.05
CA ILE A 114 -9.97 0.24 1.87
C ILE A 114 -9.11 0.67 0.69
N TYR A 115 -7.87 1.08 0.98
CA TYR A 115 -6.88 1.50 0.00
C TYR A 115 -5.85 0.39 -0.18
N TYR A 116 -5.77 -0.20 -1.38
CA TYR A 116 -4.80 -1.25 -1.69
C TYR A 116 -3.68 -0.72 -2.58
N ASP A 117 -2.46 -0.63 -2.02
CA ASP A 117 -1.23 -0.39 -2.80
C ASP A 117 -0.60 -1.74 -3.18
N VAL A 118 -0.69 -2.09 -4.45
CA VAL A 118 -0.23 -3.39 -4.96
C VAL A 118 1.24 -3.64 -4.66
N ASN A 119 2.11 -2.67 -5.00
CA ASN A 119 3.56 -2.68 -4.74
C ASN A 119 4.22 -4.06 -4.95
N PHE A 120 4.00 -4.64 -6.16
CA PHE A 120 4.43 -5.99 -6.53
C PHE A 120 5.82 -5.97 -7.17
N ARG A 121 6.84 -6.22 -6.37
CA ARG A 121 8.24 -6.14 -6.79
C ARG A 121 8.64 -7.26 -7.77
N SER A 122 9.63 -6.97 -8.64
CA SER A 122 10.20 -7.92 -9.60
C SER A 122 10.72 -9.21 -8.94
N THR A 123 11.19 -9.14 -7.69
CA THR A 123 11.63 -10.30 -6.89
C THR A 123 10.52 -11.36 -6.68
N HIS A 124 9.25 -10.96 -6.79
CA HIS A 124 8.08 -11.85 -6.63
C HIS A 124 7.44 -12.26 -7.97
N LYS A 125 8.01 -11.84 -9.10
CA LYS A 125 7.46 -12.11 -10.44
C LYS A 125 7.19 -13.60 -10.68
N ASN A 126 8.09 -14.46 -10.24
CA ASN A 126 7.96 -15.92 -10.39
C ASN A 126 6.84 -16.53 -9.52
N GLU A 127 6.36 -15.80 -8.52
CA GLU A 127 5.27 -16.20 -7.64
C GLU A 127 3.91 -15.60 -8.06
N ALA A 128 3.88 -14.76 -9.10
CA ALA A 128 2.69 -14.01 -9.50
C ALA A 128 1.46 -14.91 -9.70
N ILE A 129 1.61 -16.03 -10.42
CA ILE A 129 0.50 -16.97 -10.67
C ILE A 129 -0.03 -17.56 -9.37
N LYS A 130 0.86 -17.91 -8.43
CA LYS A 130 0.48 -18.49 -7.13
C LYS A 130 -0.23 -17.47 -6.24
N LEU A 131 0.19 -16.21 -6.30
CA LEU A 131 -0.34 -15.12 -5.46
C LEU A 131 -1.60 -14.48 -6.06
N LEU A 132 -1.85 -14.69 -7.35
CA LEU A 132 -2.96 -14.07 -8.06
C LEU A 132 -4.33 -14.23 -7.38
N PRO A 133 -4.75 -15.41 -6.87
CA PRO A 133 -6.04 -15.53 -6.19
C PRO A 133 -6.17 -14.57 -4.99
N VAL A 134 -5.11 -14.41 -4.19
CA VAL A 134 -5.11 -13.51 -3.03
C VAL A 134 -5.07 -12.04 -3.47
N ILE A 135 -4.36 -11.73 -4.55
CA ILE A 135 -4.35 -10.38 -5.14
C ILE A 135 -5.74 -9.99 -5.62
N LEU A 136 -6.42 -10.90 -6.32
CA LEU A 136 -7.78 -10.65 -6.81
C LEU A 136 -8.79 -10.51 -5.64
N GLU A 137 -8.64 -11.32 -4.60
CA GLU A 137 -9.45 -11.16 -3.38
C GLU A 137 -9.20 -9.79 -2.74
N ASN A 138 -7.96 -9.27 -2.71
CA ASN A 138 -7.69 -7.91 -2.24
C ASN A 138 -8.32 -6.85 -3.17
N PHE A 139 -8.37 -7.08 -4.49
CA PHE A 139 -9.07 -6.20 -5.43
C PHE A 139 -10.58 -6.13 -5.14
N GLU A 140 -11.20 -7.26 -4.78
CA GLU A 140 -12.62 -7.30 -4.38
C GLU A 140 -12.91 -6.52 -3.10
N TYR A 141 -11.94 -6.46 -2.17
CA TYR A 141 -12.08 -5.67 -0.94
C TYR A 141 -11.84 -4.18 -1.17
N ALA A 142 -10.95 -3.82 -2.08
CA ALA A 142 -10.48 -2.45 -2.24
C ALA A 142 -11.55 -1.50 -2.78
N ASP A 143 -11.62 -0.32 -2.18
CA ASP A 143 -12.36 0.83 -2.71
C ASP A 143 -11.48 1.68 -3.62
N ILE A 144 -10.16 1.66 -3.38
CA ILE A 144 -9.16 2.30 -4.24
C ILE A 144 -8.01 1.32 -4.44
N ILE A 145 -7.63 1.06 -5.69
CA ILE A 145 -6.45 0.29 -6.06
C ILE A 145 -5.40 1.23 -6.62
N ARG A 146 -4.19 1.15 -6.07
CA ARG A 146 -3.03 1.86 -6.60
C ARG A 146 -1.91 0.88 -6.94
N GLY A 147 -1.21 1.14 -8.02
CA GLY A 147 0.03 0.45 -8.37
C GLY A 147 0.84 1.26 -9.37
N SER A 148 2.08 0.86 -9.60
CA SER A 148 2.92 1.41 -10.66
C SER A 148 2.78 0.57 -11.94
N VAL A 149 3.17 1.14 -13.08
CA VAL A 149 3.29 0.39 -14.34
C VAL A 149 4.17 -0.85 -14.16
N GLU A 150 5.26 -0.73 -13.39
CA GLU A 150 6.16 -1.85 -13.09
C GLU A 150 5.47 -2.98 -12.32
N ASP A 151 4.61 -2.65 -11.35
CA ASP A 151 3.85 -3.65 -10.60
C ASP A 151 2.98 -4.51 -11.54
N PHE A 152 2.25 -3.85 -12.47
CA PHE A 152 1.36 -4.54 -13.41
C PHE A 152 2.12 -5.27 -14.52
N GLU A 153 3.30 -4.79 -14.91
CA GLU A 153 4.21 -5.52 -15.78
C GLU A 153 4.71 -6.81 -15.11
N ASN A 154 5.10 -6.73 -13.86
CA ASN A 154 5.55 -7.90 -13.09
C ASN A 154 4.44 -8.94 -12.88
N MET A 155 3.21 -8.48 -12.64
CA MET A 155 2.06 -9.35 -12.38
C MET A 155 1.42 -9.92 -13.64
N PHE A 156 1.23 -9.10 -14.67
CA PHE A 156 0.39 -9.41 -15.82
C PHE A 156 1.10 -9.28 -17.17
N GLY A 157 2.35 -8.77 -17.20
CA GLY A 157 3.05 -8.44 -18.44
C GLY A 157 2.44 -7.24 -19.17
N LEU A 158 1.71 -6.38 -18.49
CA LEU A 158 1.01 -5.22 -19.08
C LEU A 158 1.65 -3.92 -18.60
N THR A 159 2.04 -3.06 -19.55
CA THR A 159 2.64 -1.73 -19.29
C THR A 159 1.70 -0.57 -19.61
N ASP A 160 0.58 -0.84 -20.23
CA ASP A 160 -0.43 0.15 -20.59
C ASP A 160 -1.52 0.21 -19.52
N ALA A 161 -1.65 1.37 -18.84
CA ALA A 161 -2.59 1.55 -17.76
C ALA A 161 -4.05 1.35 -18.17
N ASP A 162 -4.42 1.70 -19.42
CA ASP A 162 -5.78 1.50 -19.92
C ASP A 162 -6.10 0.02 -20.09
N LYS A 163 -5.13 -0.74 -20.60
CA LYS A 163 -5.29 -2.20 -20.72
C LYS A 163 -5.34 -2.86 -19.35
N VAL A 164 -4.50 -2.42 -18.40
CA VAL A 164 -4.54 -2.92 -17.01
C VAL A 164 -5.92 -2.67 -16.42
N TYR A 165 -6.39 -1.42 -16.45
CA TYR A 165 -7.69 -1.06 -15.90
C TYR A 165 -8.80 -1.92 -16.51
N LYS A 166 -8.98 -1.90 -17.83
CA LYS A 166 -10.06 -2.59 -18.54
C LYS A 166 -10.05 -4.12 -18.39
N SER A 167 -8.87 -4.74 -18.32
CA SER A 167 -8.77 -6.20 -18.33
C SER A 167 -8.55 -6.84 -16.96
N LYS A 168 -8.14 -6.05 -15.94
CA LYS A 168 -7.70 -6.59 -14.64
C LYS A 168 -8.34 -5.93 -13.43
N ILE A 169 -8.74 -4.65 -13.51
CA ILE A 169 -9.14 -3.86 -12.36
C ILE A 169 -10.62 -3.48 -12.39
N GLU A 170 -11.13 -2.94 -13.49
CA GLU A 170 -12.46 -2.32 -13.60
C GLU A 170 -13.60 -3.22 -13.07
N PHE A 171 -13.50 -4.52 -13.27
CA PHE A 171 -14.49 -5.48 -12.76
C PHE A 171 -14.59 -5.53 -11.24
N TYR A 172 -13.46 -5.31 -10.55
CA TYR A 172 -13.35 -5.41 -9.09
C TYR A 172 -13.52 -4.06 -8.41
N CYS A 173 -12.86 -3.03 -8.94
CA CYS A 173 -12.78 -1.71 -8.35
C CYS A 173 -12.76 -0.62 -9.42
N PRO A 174 -13.71 0.36 -9.39
CA PRO A 174 -13.74 1.43 -10.38
C PRO A 174 -12.66 2.50 -10.14
N HIS A 175 -12.15 2.63 -8.90
CA HIS A 175 -11.17 3.65 -8.56
C HIS A 175 -9.76 3.08 -8.63
N PHE A 176 -9.04 3.49 -9.66
CA PHE A 176 -7.72 2.99 -9.95
C PHE A 176 -6.72 4.12 -10.20
N ILE A 177 -5.56 4.02 -9.57
CA ILE A 177 -4.45 4.96 -9.73
C ILE A 177 -3.23 4.19 -10.24
N CYS A 178 -2.76 4.52 -11.44
CA CYS A 178 -1.55 3.95 -12.01
C CYS A 178 -0.44 4.99 -12.11
N THR A 179 0.63 4.81 -11.37
CA THR A 179 1.79 5.71 -11.40
C THR A 179 2.81 5.25 -12.44
N HIS A 180 3.45 6.20 -13.15
CA HIS A 180 4.45 5.91 -14.19
C HIS A 180 5.69 6.83 -14.05
N GLY A 181 6.22 6.96 -12.84
CA GLY A 181 7.40 7.79 -12.57
C GLY A 181 7.28 9.20 -13.16
N GLY A 182 8.31 9.67 -13.86
CA GLY A 182 8.32 10.99 -14.50
C GLY A 182 7.29 11.21 -15.62
N LYS A 183 6.54 10.16 -16.03
CA LYS A 183 5.44 10.29 -16.99
C LYS A 183 4.09 10.59 -16.33
N GLY A 184 4.09 10.81 -15.01
CA GLY A 184 2.89 11.17 -14.27
C GLY A 184 2.03 9.99 -13.84
N ILE A 185 0.74 10.23 -13.71
CA ILE A 185 -0.24 9.27 -13.21
C ILE A 185 -1.47 9.20 -14.09
N ARG A 186 -2.07 8.02 -14.14
CA ARG A 186 -3.40 7.80 -14.70
C ARG A 186 -4.37 7.51 -13.58
N LEU A 187 -5.45 8.28 -13.53
CA LEU A 187 -6.55 8.12 -12.59
C LEU A 187 -7.80 7.65 -13.33
N TYR A 188 -8.46 6.67 -12.75
CA TYR A 188 -9.73 6.14 -13.20
C TYR A 188 -10.71 6.14 -12.05
N THR A 189 -11.92 6.60 -12.31
CA THR A 189 -13.07 6.41 -11.45
C THR A 189 -14.20 5.85 -12.32
N LYS A 190 -15.37 5.65 -11.75
CA LYS A 190 -16.56 5.23 -12.49
C LYS A 190 -16.89 6.16 -13.66
N ASN A 191 -16.67 7.47 -13.49
CA ASN A 191 -17.09 8.50 -14.44
C ASN A 191 -15.93 9.28 -15.07
N ILE A 192 -14.70 9.16 -14.52
CA ILE A 192 -13.56 10.01 -14.89
C ILE A 192 -12.38 9.13 -15.28
N LYS A 193 -11.72 9.53 -16.34
CA LYS A 193 -10.42 9.04 -16.74
C LYS A 193 -9.53 10.24 -17.01
N LYS A 194 -8.49 10.42 -16.19
CA LYS A 194 -7.61 11.59 -16.28
C LYS A 194 -6.13 11.20 -16.21
N HIS A 195 -5.32 11.97 -16.92
CA HIS A 195 -3.87 11.92 -16.85
C HIS A 195 -3.35 13.20 -16.18
N TYR A 196 -2.49 13.03 -15.20
CA TYR A 196 -1.76 14.12 -14.58
C TYR A 196 -0.28 13.96 -14.92
N GLU A 197 0.31 14.99 -15.50
CA GLU A 197 1.73 15.02 -15.79
C GLU A 197 2.54 15.14 -14.49
N ALA A 198 3.72 14.56 -14.45
CA ALA A 198 4.63 14.79 -13.33
C ALA A 198 5.40 16.11 -13.55
N ASP A 199 5.57 16.87 -12.48
CA ASP A 199 6.47 18.00 -12.52
C ASP A 199 7.91 17.52 -12.79
N PRO A 200 8.67 18.24 -13.64
CA PRO A 200 10.05 17.90 -13.91
C PRO A 200 10.89 18.18 -12.66
N LEU A 201 11.30 17.13 -11.96
CA LEU A 201 12.13 17.19 -10.77
C LEU A 201 13.47 16.49 -11.03
N GLN A 202 14.55 17.08 -10.53
CA GLN A 202 15.83 16.38 -10.45
C GLN A 202 15.76 15.32 -9.35
N THR A 203 15.59 14.06 -9.73
CA THR A 203 15.45 12.95 -8.81
C THR A 203 16.79 12.59 -8.18
N VAL A 204 16.85 12.62 -6.85
CA VAL A 204 18.03 12.17 -6.08
C VAL A 204 17.91 10.66 -5.80
N SER A 205 16.68 10.19 -5.49
CA SER A 205 16.37 8.78 -5.26
C SER A 205 14.89 8.54 -5.49
N THR A 206 14.54 7.38 -6.02
CA THR A 206 13.14 6.93 -6.19
C THR A 206 12.61 6.14 -4.99
N VAL A 207 13.48 5.83 -4.01
CA VAL A 207 13.09 5.09 -2.80
C VAL A 207 12.06 5.87 -2.00
N GLY A 208 10.90 5.25 -1.74
CA GLY A 208 9.80 5.87 -1.01
C GLY A 208 8.92 6.85 -1.81
N ALA A 209 9.16 7.02 -3.11
CA ALA A 209 8.32 7.88 -3.95
C ALA A 209 6.86 7.41 -3.96
N GLY A 210 6.62 6.09 -4.08
CA GLY A 210 5.29 5.49 -3.99
C GLY A 210 4.64 5.72 -2.61
N ASP A 211 5.41 5.57 -1.54
CA ASP A 211 4.91 5.78 -0.16
C ASP A 211 4.53 7.24 0.08
N ASN A 212 5.32 8.19 -0.43
CA ASN A 212 4.99 9.62 -0.37
C ASN A 212 3.74 9.94 -1.19
N PHE A 213 3.61 9.37 -2.39
CA PHE A 213 2.41 9.52 -3.20
C PHE A 213 1.16 9.02 -2.47
N ASN A 214 1.21 7.80 -1.92
CA ASN A 214 0.13 7.23 -1.13
C ASN A 214 -0.23 8.12 0.07
N ALA A 215 0.79 8.65 0.77
CA ALA A 215 0.57 9.55 1.89
C ALA A 215 -0.15 10.84 1.43
N GLY A 216 0.18 11.36 0.25
CA GLY A 216 -0.50 12.51 -0.34
C GLY A 216 -1.98 12.24 -0.63
N VAL A 217 -2.28 11.11 -1.28
CA VAL A 217 -3.67 10.71 -1.57
C VAL A 217 -4.47 10.53 -0.29
N VAL A 218 -3.96 9.74 0.66
CA VAL A 218 -4.65 9.50 1.94
C VAL A 218 -4.84 10.81 2.73
N PHE A 219 -3.83 11.69 2.74
CA PHE A 219 -3.95 13.00 3.37
C PHE A 219 -5.03 13.87 2.71
N GLY A 220 -5.12 13.85 1.37
CA GLY A 220 -6.15 14.54 0.62
C GLY A 220 -7.55 14.06 0.98
N LEU A 221 -7.78 12.74 0.95
CA LEU A 221 -9.05 12.13 1.32
C LEU A 221 -9.50 12.55 2.74
N LEU A 222 -8.59 12.48 3.71
CA LEU A 222 -8.87 12.87 5.09
C LEU A 222 -9.12 14.39 5.23
N LYS A 223 -8.30 15.21 4.59
CA LYS A 223 -8.40 16.68 4.63
C LYS A 223 -9.73 17.17 4.09
N TYR A 224 -10.19 16.58 3.00
CA TYR A 224 -11.46 16.92 2.35
C TYR A 224 -12.65 16.11 2.90
N ARG A 225 -12.39 15.22 3.90
CA ARG A 225 -13.42 14.39 4.55
C ARG A 225 -14.18 13.49 3.58
N ILE A 226 -13.48 13.01 2.56
CA ILE A 226 -14.04 12.10 1.58
C ILE A 226 -14.18 10.72 2.23
N ARG A 227 -15.40 10.20 2.24
CA ARG A 227 -15.77 8.89 2.75
C ARG A 227 -15.91 7.88 1.62
N ARG A 228 -16.06 6.63 1.99
CA ARG A 228 -16.27 5.55 1.04
C ARG A 228 -17.46 5.82 0.11
N ASP A 229 -18.57 6.28 0.65
CA ASP A 229 -19.79 6.54 -0.11
C ASP A 229 -19.66 7.73 -1.07
N ASP A 230 -18.70 8.62 -0.84
CA ASP A 230 -18.47 9.82 -1.67
C ASP A 230 -17.60 9.52 -2.91
N LEU A 231 -16.88 8.37 -2.91
CA LEU A 231 -15.89 8.07 -3.96
C LEU A 231 -16.49 8.03 -5.38
N ASP A 232 -17.70 7.52 -5.54
CA ASP A 232 -18.39 7.42 -6.83
C ASP A 232 -18.91 8.78 -7.33
N GLU A 233 -19.05 9.77 -6.43
CA GLU A 233 -19.61 11.10 -6.70
C GLU A 233 -18.52 12.17 -6.95
N LEU A 234 -17.24 11.81 -6.82
CA LEU A 234 -16.14 12.76 -7.02
C LEU A 234 -16.16 13.33 -8.44
N SER A 235 -16.09 14.66 -8.51
CA SER A 235 -15.96 15.42 -9.75
C SER A 235 -14.48 15.58 -10.18
N GLU A 236 -14.25 16.09 -11.39
CA GLU A 236 -12.89 16.41 -11.84
C GLU A 236 -12.23 17.51 -10.97
N ASP A 237 -13.02 18.42 -10.42
CA ASP A 237 -12.53 19.51 -9.58
C ASP A 237 -12.09 18.99 -8.20
N ASP A 238 -12.77 17.94 -7.68
CA ASP A 238 -12.39 17.28 -6.43
C ASP A 238 -11.07 16.51 -6.55
N LEU A 239 -10.71 16.12 -7.77
CA LEU A 239 -9.51 15.33 -8.08
C LEU A 239 -8.33 16.20 -8.55
N ALA A 240 -8.48 17.50 -8.60
CA ALA A 240 -7.43 18.45 -9.01
C ALA A 240 -6.58 18.88 -7.80
#